data_9d14469f0740d8aaad4f51d57496b582
#
_entry.id   9d14469f0740d8aaad4f51d57496b582
#
_cell.length_a   1.000
_cell.length_b   1.000
_cell.length_c   1.000
_cell.angle_alpha   90.00
_cell.angle_beta   90.00
_cell.angle_gamma   90.00
#
_symmetry.space_group_name_H-M   'P 1'
#
loop_
_entity.id
_entity.type
_entity.pdbx_description
1 polymer ?
#
loop_
_entity_poly.entity_id
_entity_poly.type
_entity_poly.pdbx_seq_one_letter_code
_entity_poly.pdbx_strand_id
1 'polypeptide(L)'
;MGRVIFHIDLNAFYASCEELRHPEYKGKPLAIGSKDRRSVLSTANYEARKKGVHSAMPVYQALSLCPELILIEGDFNYYRALSARFFSCLKKYTFKIEPASIDECYMDVTEIIKQYKRPLDLAFQIQQSVLNETGLSVSIGVAPNRFLAKMASDMRKPAGITVLRISELETKLWPLDISLMYGIGKKTVPELKKIGIQTIGDFASAENETKILQLMKNSGYALIQKARGHSSSQLHYSYTQKSCSVSKTYSSNIYTLKEAFDKVKELSIELSNRLKKDNQKGKLISISLRDLNFHTIVRSQSLNQYTNQPQIIYEIATNLIESNFESNGYRYMALTMASLQNANQIVDQISFLLFL
;
A
#
# COMPACT_ATOMS: atom_id res chain seq x y z
N MET A 1 17.59 25.88 -9.64
CA MET A 1 16.14 25.57 -9.69
C MET A 1 15.91 24.40 -8.76
N GLY A 2 14.96 24.49 -7.82
CA GLY A 2 14.63 23.38 -6.94
C GLY A 2 14.05 22.19 -7.69
N ARG A 3 14.04 20.99 -7.10
CA ARG A 3 13.39 19.81 -7.71
C ARG A 3 11.88 20.02 -7.87
N VAL A 4 11.32 19.42 -8.93
CA VAL A 4 9.89 19.36 -9.17
C VAL A 4 9.47 17.90 -9.26
N ILE A 5 8.72 17.48 -8.24
CA ILE A 5 8.21 16.12 -8.10
C ILE A 5 6.71 16.13 -8.35
N PHE A 6 6.25 15.26 -9.23
CA PHE A 6 4.83 14.96 -9.40
C PHE A 6 4.49 13.69 -8.63
N HIS A 7 3.35 13.70 -7.95
CA HIS A 7 2.68 12.48 -7.50
C HIS A 7 1.43 12.30 -8.35
N ILE A 8 1.31 11.15 -9.00
CA ILE A 8 0.21 10.83 -9.94
C ILE A 8 -0.51 9.61 -9.40
N ASP A 9 -1.84 9.68 -9.29
CA ASP A 9 -2.69 8.70 -8.62
C ASP A 9 -3.96 8.46 -9.46
N LEU A 10 -4.19 7.22 -9.89
CA LEU A 10 -5.39 6.81 -10.62
C LEU A 10 -6.61 6.84 -9.71
N ASN A 11 -7.64 7.57 -10.11
CA ASN A 11 -8.81 7.81 -9.28
C ASN A 11 -9.67 6.56 -9.12
N ALA A 12 -9.87 6.09 -7.87
CA ALA A 12 -10.67 4.90 -7.52
C ALA A 12 -10.34 3.69 -8.41
N PHE A 13 -9.06 3.41 -8.64
CA PHE A 13 -8.50 2.62 -9.74
C PHE A 13 -9.28 1.36 -10.09
N TYR A 14 -9.44 0.40 -9.18
CA TYR A 14 -10.11 -0.87 -9.52
C TYR A 14 -11.58 -0.66 -9.90
N ALA A 15 -12.28 0.25 -9.21
CA ALA A 15 -13.65 0.56 -9.55
C ALA A 15 -13.76 1.25 -10.92
N SER A 16 -12.84 2.17 -11.23
CA SER A 16 -12.78 2.82 -12.55
C SER A 16 -12.43 1.83 -13.66
N CYS A 17 -11.62 0.79 -13.38
CA CYS A 17 -11.37 -0.29 -14.35
C CYS A 17 -12.66 -1.06 -14.68
N GLU A 18 -13.50 -1.35 -13.68
CA GLU A 18 -14.76 -2.04 -13.90
C GLU A 18 -15.79 -1.13 -14.61
N GLU A 19 -15.80 0.17 -14.32
CA GLU A 19 -16.63 1.13 -15.06
C GLU A 19 -16.22 1.30 -16.53
N LEU A 20 -14.95 1.05 -16.87
CA LEU A 20 -14.49 0.98 -18.27
C LEU A 20 -14.99 -0.26 -18.99
N ARG A 21 -14.94 -1.41 -18.31
CA ARG A 21 -15.40 -2.70 -18.85
C ARG A 21 -16.91 -2.77 -18.93
N HIS A 22 -17.60 -2.12 -17.99
CA HIS A 22 -19.03 -2.14 -17.78
C HIS A 22 -19.59 -0.71 -17.70
N PRO A 23 -19.78 -0.03 -18.85
CA PRO A 23 -20.26 1.36 -18.87
C PRO A 23 -21.60 1.58 -18.17
N GLU A 24 -22.40 0.54 -18.02
CA GLU A 24 -23.70 0.54 -17.30
C GLU A 24 -23.56 0.77 -15.80
N TYR A 25 -22.34 0.67 -15.24
CA TYR A 25 -22.05 0.96 -13.82
C TYR A 25 -21.69 2.43 -13.57
N LYS A 26 -21.42 3.22 -14.61
CA LYS A 26 -21.11 4.63 -14.46
C LYS A 26 -22.25 5.39 -13.74
N GLY A 27 -21.87 6.18 -12.75
CA GLY A 27 -22.82 6.95 -11.95
C GLY A 27 -23.59 6.15 -10.90
N LYS A 28 -23.34 4.84 -10.78
CA LYS A 28 -23.91 3.99 -9.74
C LYS A 28 -22.86 3.71 -8.65
N PRO A 29 -23.29 3.51 -7.38
CA PRO A 29 -22.35 3.14 -6.32
C PRO A 29 -21.78 1.73 -6.60
N LEU A 30 -20.43 1.66 -6.68
CA LEU A 30 -19.67 0.46 -7.04
C LEU A 30 -18.53 0.24 -6.07
N ALA A 31 -18.30 -0.99 -5.66
CA ALA A 31 -17.15 -1.39 -4.86
C ALA A 31 -16.59 -2.73 -5.32
N ILE A 32 -15.29 -2.90 -5.08
CA ILE A 32 -14.56 -4.13 -5.38
C ILE A 32 -14.30 -4.88 -4.08
N GLY A 33 -14.75 -6.13 -4.01
CA GLY A 33 -14.60 -7.00 -2.85
C GLY A 33 -15.23 -8.37 -3.09
N SER A 34 -14.88 -9.35 -2.25
CA SER A 34 -15.53 -10.68 -2.30
C SER A 34 -16.82 -10.66 -1.51
N LYS A 35 -17.77 -11.51 -1.91
CA LYS A 35 -19.03 -11.74 -1.20
C LYS A 35 -18.87 -12.52 0.12
N ASP A 36 -17.66 -12.97 0.43
CA ASP A 36 -17.38 -13.67 1.67
C ASP A 36 -17.72 -12.81 2.89
N ARG A 37 -18.37 -13.42 3.89
CA ARG A 37 -18.84 -12.74 5.11
C ARG A 37 -17.76 -11.97 5.87
N ARG A 38 -16.49 -12.39 5.76
CA ARG A 38 -15.33 -11.78 6.44
C ARG A 38 -14.51 -10.87 5.54
N SER A 39 -15.00 -10.62 4.33
CA SER A 39 -14.31 -9.80 3.35
C SER A 39 -14.41 -8.31 3.67
N VAL A 40 -13.40 -7.58 3.20
CA VAL A 40 -13.37 -6.12 3.19
C VAL A 40 -13.29 -5.61 1.76
N LEU A 41 -13.76 -4.40 1.54
CA LEU A 41 -13.67 -3.73 0.25
C LEU A 41 -12.22 -3.39 -0.09
N SER A 42 -11.77 -3.73 -1.29
CA SER A 42 -10.48 -3.27 -1.83
C SER A 42 -10.54 -1.79 -2.19
N THR A 43 -11.63 -1.38 -2.87
CA THR A 43 -11.91 0.03 -3.19
C THR A 43 -13.39 0.26 -3.39
N ALA A 44 -13.78 1.55 -3.42
CA ALA A 44 -15.12 2.01 -3.77
C ALA A 44 -14.99 3.22 -4.71
N ASN A 45 -15.92 3.35 -5.68
CA ASN A 45 -15.98 4.52 -6.54
C ASN A 45 -16.50 5.75 -5.78
N TYR A 46 -16.48 6.92 -6.42
CA TYR A 46 -16.89 8.17 -5.75
C TYR A 46 -18.38 8.22 -5.42
N GLU A 47 -19.24 7.55 -6.18
CA GLU A 47 -20.67 7.47 -5.85
C GLU A 47 -20.91 6.67 -4.56
N ALA A 48 -20.23 5.55 -4.39
CA ALA A 48 -20.27 4.79 -3.15
C ALA A 48 -19.64 5.57 -1.97
N ARG A 49 -18.53 6.30 -2.21
CA ARG A 49 -17.88 7.13 -1.17
C ARG A 49 -18.77 8.26 -0.67
N LYS A 50 -19.60 8.87 -1.52
CA LYS A 50 -20.61 9.87 -1.10
C LYS A 50 -21.62 9.31 -0.10
N LYS A 51 -21.85 8.00 -0.12
CA LYS A 51 -22.73 7.28 0.81
C LYS A 51 -21.98 6.72 2.04
N GLY A 52 -20.71 7.10 2.24
CA GLY A 52 -19.90 6.67 3.37
C GLY A 52 -19.16 5.34 3.17
N VAL A 53 -19.30 4.69 2.02
CA VAL A 53 -18.57 3.45 1.69
C VAL A 53 -17.12 3.78 1.35
N HIS A 54 -16.16 3.04 1.91
CA HIS A 54 -14.73 3.30 1.70
C HIS A 54 -13.89 2.01 1.68
N SER A 55 -12.66 2.11 1.18
CA SER A 55 -11.67 1.01 1.20
C SER A 55 -11.45 0.48 2.61
N ALA A 56 -11.21 -0.83 2.71
CA ALA A 56 -11.05 -1.59 3.96
C ALA A 56 -12.32 -1.67 4.86
N MET A 57 -13.46 -1.14 4.41
CA MET A 57 -14.74 -1.32 5.10
C MET A 57 -15.19 -2.78 4.96
N PRO A 58 -15.71 -3.43 6.04
CA PRO A 58 -16.35 -4.75 5.93
C PRO A 58 -17.51 -4.72 4.93
N VAL A 59 -17.58 -5.74 4.07
CA VAL A 59 -18.61 -5.81 3.00
C VAL A 59 -20.02 -5.72 3.56
N TYR A 60 -20.31 -6.41 4.67
CA TYR A 60 -21.65 -6.37 5.29
C TYR A 60 -22.03 -4.94 5.74
N GLN A 61 -21.06 -4.17 6.26
CA GLN A 61 -21.29 -2.80 6.67
C GLN A 61 -21.52 -1.88 5.46
N ALA A 62 -20.77 -2.08 4.38
CA ALA A 62 -20.93 -1.33 3.14
C ALA A 62 -22.32 -1.55 2.53
N LEU A 63 -22.80 -2.80 2.50
CA LEU A 63 -24.14 -3.14 2.01
C LEU A 63 -25.27 -2.59 2.92
N SER A 64 -25.04 -2.49 4.23
CA SER A 64 -25.98 -1.84 5.15
C SER A 64 -26.07 -0.34 4.93
N LEU A 65 -24.95 0.33 4.62
CA LEU A 65 -24.90 1.77 4.35
C LEU A 65 -25.43 2.13 2.95
N CYS A 66 -25.25 1.23 1.99
CA CYS A 66 -25.62 1.44 0.60
C CYS A 66 -26.22 0.13 0.06
N PRO A 67 -27.54 -0.14 0.27
CA PRO A 67 -28.20 -1.37 -0.17
C PRO A 67 -28.13 -1.61 -1.67
N GLU A 68 -28.07 -0.54 -2.49
CA GLU A 68 -27.93 -0.57 -3.93
C GLU A 68 -26.48 -0.69 -4.42
N LEU A 69 -25.52 -0.93 -3.52
CA LEU A 69 -24.10 -1.07 -3.86
C LEU A 69 -23.86 -2.24 -4.80
N ILE A 70 -23.31 -1.96 -5.96
CA ILE A 70 -22.82 -2.99 -6.87
C ILE A 70 -21.49 -3.51 -6.34
N LEU A 71 -21.48 -4.77 -5.92
CA LEU A 71 -20.28 -5.42 -5.40
C LEU A 71 -19.74 -6.39 -6.48
N ILE A 72 -18.50 -6.17 -6.90
CA ILE A 72 -17.80 -6.96 -7.92
C ILE A 72 -16.55 -7.59 -7.33
N GLU A 73 -16.30 -8.85 -7.69
CA GLU A 73 -15.01 -9.50 -7.42
C GLU A 73 -13.94 -8.96 -8.39
N GLY A 74 -12.76 -8.63 -7.83
CA GLY A 74 -11.72 -7.96 -8.60
C GLY A 74 -10.97 -8.88 -9.57
N ASP A 75 -10.81 -8.43 -10.83
CA ASP A 75 -9.94 -9.05 -11.83
C ASP A 75 -8.54 -8.39 -11.81
N PHE A 76 -7.67 -8.90 -10.95
CA PHE A 76 -6.32 -8.35 -10.78
C PHE A 76 -5.42 -8.50 -12.02
N ASN A 77 -5.71 -9.42 -12.94
CA ASN A 77 -4.96 -9.53 -14.19
C ASN A 77 -5.29 -8.36 -15.11
N TYR A 78 -6.56 -8.02 -15.22
CA TYR A 78 -7.03 -6.85 -15.96
C TYR A 78 -6.48 -5.54 -15.35
N TYR A 79 -6.52 -5.41 -14.04
CA TYR A 79 -5.98 -4.21 -13.37
C TYR A 79 -4.48 -4.06 -13.60
N ARG A 80 -3.70 -5.14 -13.53
CA ARG A 80 -2.26 -5.10 -13.86
C ARG A 80 -2.00 -4.70 -15.31
N ALA A 81 -2.82 -5.15 -16.26
CA ALA A 81 -2.68 -4.75 -17.66
C ALA A 81 -2.92 -3.24 -17.85
N LEU A 82 -3.96 -2.69 -17.22
CA LEU A 82 -4.23 -1.24 -17.26
C LEU A 82 -3.15 -0.44 -16.53
N SER A 83 -2.66 -0.91 -15.39
CA SER A 83 -1.52 -0.32 -14.69
C SER A 83 -0.26 -0.28 -15.58
N ALA A 84 0.05 -1.37 -16.28
CA ALA A 84 1.19 -1.41 -17.20
C ALA A 84 1.05 -0.38 -18.33
N ARG A 85 -0.15 -0.19 -18.88
CA ARG A 85 -0.44 0.86 -19.87
C ARG A 85 -0.25 2.26 -19.28
N PHE A 86 -0.74 2.50 -18.05
CA PHE A 86 -0.54 3.74 -17.31
C PHE A 86 0.95 4.07 -17.15
N PHE A 87 1.75 3.15 -16.64
CA PHE A 87 3.19 3.36 -16.50
C PHE A 87 3.90 3.53 -17.85
N SER A 88 3.46 2.83 -18.89
CA SER A 88 4.00 3.00 -20.26
C SER A 88 3.71 4.40 -20.81
N CYS A 89 2.53 4.95 -20.56
CA CYS A 89 2.19 6.33 -20.91
C CYS A 89 3.12 7.33 -20.21
N LEU A 90 3.32 7.18 -18.90
CA LEU A 90 4.19 8.08 -18.12
C LEU A 90 5.66 8.03 -18.54
N LYS A 91 6.15 6.86 -18.94
CA LYS A 91 7.54 6.68 -19.44
C LYS A 91 7.84 7.45 -20.73
N LYS A 92 6.83 7.88 -21.48
CA LYS A 92 7.01 8.76 -22.64
C LYS A 92 7.54 10.15 -22.27
N TYR A 93 7.32 10.57 -21.02
CA TYR A 93 7.76 11.86 -20.49
C TYR A 93 9.11 11.78 -19.78
N THR A 94 9.31 10.78 -18.94
CA THR A 94 10.57 10.56 -18.21
C THR A 94 10.67 9.11 -17.72
N PHE A 95 11.89 8.61 -17.60
CA PHE A 95 12.17 7.34 -16.93
C PHE A 95 12.42 7.49 -15.42
N LYS A 96 12.48 8.75 -14.92
CA LYS A 96 12.65 9.04 -13.48
C LYS A 96 11.32 8.86 -12.74
N ILE A 97 10.83 7.62 -12.69
CA ILE A 97 9.56 7.23 -12.08
C ILE A 97 9.83 6.24 -10.95
N GLU A 98 9.28 6.51 -9.78
CA GLU A 98 9.21 5.60 -8.65
C GLU A 98 7.76 5.12 -8.51
N PRO A 99 7.42 3.87 -8.88
CA PRO A 99 6.12 3.30 -8.55
C PRO A 99 5.94 3.19 -7.03
N ALA A 100 4.87 3.76 -6.49
CA ALA A 100 4.51 3.62 -5.08
C ALA A 100 3.52 2.47 -4.87
N SER A 101 2.65 2.21 -5.86
CA SER A 101 1.70 1.10 -5.91
C SER A 101 1.41 0.70 -7.36
N ILE A 102 0.36 -0.10 -7.57
CA ILE A 102 -0.15 -0.46 -8.88
C ILE A 102 -0.85 0.73 -9.59
N ASP A 103 -1.26 1.75 -8.84
CA ASP A 103 -2.09 2.88 -9.31
C ASP A 103 -1.49 4.25 -9.02
N GLU A 104 -0.34 4.33 -8.34
CA GLU A 104 0.30 5.61 -8.04
C GLU A 104 1.83 5.59 -8.18
N CYS A 105 2.39 6.74 -8.50
CA CYS A 105 3.83 6.92 -8.60
C CYS A 105 4.28 8.34 -8.29
N TYR A 106 5.58 8.46 -8.05
CA TYR A 106 6.30 9.72 -8.09
C TYR A 106 7.09 9.84 -9.38
N MET A 107 7.10 11.04 -9.98
CA MET A 107 7.91 11.38 -11.16
C MET A 107 8.80 12.59 -10.84
N ASP A 108 10.09 12.47 -11.09
CA ASP A 108 10.98 13.64 -11.10
C ASP A 108 10.93 14.26 -12.51
N VAL A 109 10.26 15.41 -12.59
CA VAL A 109 10.06 16.14 -13.83
C VAL A 109 10.96 17.39 -13.92
N THR A 110 11.95 17.51 -13.04
CA THR A 110 12.82 18.70 -12.90
C THR A 110 13.46 19.12 -14.23
N GLU A 111 13.87 18.16 -15.07
CA GLU A 111 14.51 18.48 -16.35
C GLU A 111 13.48 18.84 -17.42
N ILE A 112 12.43 18.05 -17.57
CA ILE A 112 11.45 18.24 -18.63
C ILE A 112 10.58 19.48 -18.41
N ILE A 113 10.38 19.89 -17.15
CA ILE A 113 9.55 21.05 -16.81
C ILE A 113 10.09 22.35 -17.41
N LYS A 114 11.38 22.42 -17.72
CA LYS A 114 12.02 23.58 -18.34
C LYS A 114 11.48 23.89 -19.75
N GLN A 115 10.85 22.92 -20.40
CA GLN A 115 10.23 23.05 -21.72
C GLN A 115 8.79 23.61 -21.64
N TYR A 116 8.25 23.79 -20.43
CA TYR A 116 6.89 24.25 -20.22
C TYR A 116 6.87 25.61 -19.51
N LYS A 117 5.87 26.43 -19.85
CA LYS A 117 5.72 27.74 -19.20
C LYS A 117 5.39 27.61 -17.71
N ARG A 118 4.56 26.62 -17.36
CA ARG A 118 4.11 26.37 -15.98
C ARG A 118 4.10 24.88 -15.70
N PRO A 119 4.36 24.45 -14.46
CA PRO A 119 4.22 23.04 -14.06
C PRO A 119 2.83 22.44 -14.32
N LEU A 120 1.79 23.28 -14.25
CA LEU A 120 0.40 22.90 -14.55
C LEU A 120 0.22 22.46 -16.00
N ASP A 121 0.94 23.04 -16.95
CA ASP A 121 0.80 22.73 -18.38
C ASP A 121 1.29 21.30 -18.67
N LEU A 122 2.42 20.89 -18.10
CA LEU A 122 2.90 19.52 -18.17
C LEU A 122 1.97 18.55 -17.43
N ALA A 123 1.52 18.91 -16.22
CA ALA A 123 0.62 18.07 -15.44
C ALA A 123 -0.71 17.83 -16.19
N PHE A 124 -1.28 18.86 -16.80
CA PHE A 124 -2.48 18.75 -17.62
C PHE A 124 -2.26 17.85 -18.85
N GLN A 125 -1.14 18.02 -19.53
CA GLN A 125 -0.78 17.19 -20.69
C GLN A 125 -0.67 15.70 -20.29
N ILE A 126 0.01 15.40 -19.18
CA ILE A 126 0.11 14.03 -18.65
C ILE A 126 -1.28 13.48 -18.31
N GLN A 127 -2.12 14.27 -17.63
CA GLN A 127 -3.48 13.87 -17.26
C GLN A 127 -4.32 13.50 -18.49
N GLN A 128 -4.27 14.32 -19.54
CA GLN A 128 -4.97 14.05 -20.80
C GLN A 128 -4.42 12.83 -21.54
N SER A 129 -3.09 12.67 -21.58
CA SER A 129 -2.47 11.50 -22.19
C SER A 129 -2.87 10.19 -21.49
N VAL A 130 -2.87 10.18 -20.16
CA VAL A 130 -3.33 9.00 -19.40
C VAL A 130 -4.80 8.71 -19.68
N LEU A 131 -5.65 9.72 -19.68
CA LEU A 131 -7.07 9.55 -19.98
C LEU A 131 -7.30 8.98 -21.38
N ASN A 132 -6.63 9.56 -22.39
CA ASN A 132 -6.77 9.13 -23.78
C ASN A 132 -6.25 7.70 -24.03
N GLU A 133 -5.14 7.33 -23.37
CA GLU A 133 -4.51 6.02 -23.60
C GLU A 133 -5.12 4.89 -22.77
N THR A 134 -5.66 5.20 -21.60
CA THR A 134 -6.15 4.17 -20.65
C THR A 134 -7.64 4.26 -20.39
N GLY A 135 -8.28 5.38 -20.68
CA GLY A 135 -9.64 5.70 -20.26
C GLY A 135 -9.79 6.04 -18.77
N LEU A 136 -8.66 6.09 -18.01
CA LEU A 136 -8.65 6.30 -16.58
C LEU A 136 -8.26 7.74 -16.23
N SER A 137 -8.93 8.32 -15.26
CA SER A 137 -8.58 9.65 -14.75
C SER A 137 -7.53 9.58 -13.65
N VAL A 138 -6.67 10.61 -13.58
CA VAL A 138 -5.64 10.75 -12.54
C VAL A 138 -5.78 12.07 -11.80
N SER A 139 -5.40 12.07 -10.52
CA SER A 139 -5.11 13.29 -9.75
C SER A 139 -3.61 13.49 -9.66
N ILE A 140 -3.14 14.74 -9.82
CA ILE A 140 -1.71 15.07 -9.86
C ILE A 140 -1.39 16.12 -8.81
N GLY A 141 -0.43 15.80 -7.93
CA GLY A 141 0.17 16.74 -7.00
C GLY A 141 1.55 17.17 -7.49
N VAL A 142 1.81 18.46 -7.50
CA VAL A 142 3.06 19.08 -7.95
C VAL A 142 3.72 19.78 -6.76
N ALA A 143 4.93 19.37 -6.38
CA ALA A 143 5.60 19.93 -5.22
C ALA A 143 7.13 19.73 -5.28
N PRO A 144 7.93 20.39 -4.41
CA PRO A 144 9.37 20.23 -4.40
C PRO A 144 9.88 18.91 -3.81
N ASN A 145 9.04 18.13 -3.13
CA ASN A 145 9.40 16.84 -2.54
C ASN A 145 8.23 15.85 -2.55
N ARG A 146 8.54 14.58 -2.22
CA ARG A 146 7.58 13.47 -2.27
C ARG A 146 6.38 13.67 -1.34
N PHE A 147 6.61 14.08 -0.10
CA PHE A 147 5.54 14.26 0.88
C PHE A 147 4.52 15.31 0.44
N LEU A 148 5.02 16.49 0.05
CA LEU A 148 4.16 17.57 -0.41
C LEU A 148 3.44 17.22 -1.72
N ALA A 149 4.11 16.49 -2.64
CA ALA A 149 3.47 16.02 -3.87
C ALA A 149 2.31 15.06 -3.59
N LYS A 150 2.49 14.12 -2.61
CA LYS A 150 1.40 13.23 -2.17
C LYS A 150 0.26 14.02 -1.54
N MET A 151 0.55 14.93 -0.61
CA MET A 151 -0.47 15.79 -0.01
C MET A 151 -1.25 16.59 -1.05
N ALA A 152 -0.55 17.18 -2.02
CA ALA A 152 -1.15 17.97 -3.09
C ALA A 152 -2.10 17.14 -3.97
N SER A 153 -1.74 15.90 -4.32
CA SER A 153 -2.58 15.03 -5.14
C SER A 153 -3.89 14.64 -4.46
N ASP A 154 -3.89 14.57 -3.11
CA ASP A 154 -5.09 14.23 -2.34
C ASP A 154 -6.03 15.42 -2.10
N MET A 155 -5.55 16.69 -2.21
CA MET A 155 -6.33 17.88 -1.93
C MET A 155 -7.54 18.08 -2.87
N ARG A 156 -7.43 17.63 -4.12
CA ARG A 156 -8.47 17.81 -5.14
C ARG A 156 -8.71 16.52 -5.90
N LYS A 157 -9.29 15.52 -5.25
CA LYS A 157 -9.76 14.29 -5.89
C LYS A 157 -11.28 14.34 -6.13
N PRO A 158 -11.78 13.80 -7.26
CA PRO A 158 -11.06 13.19 -8.37
C PRO A 158 -10.55 14.20 -9.41
N ALA A 159 -9.61 13.74 -10.26
CA ALA A 159 -9.12 14.41 -11.47
C ALA A 159 -8.57 15.84 -11.25
N GLY A 160 -8.19 16.19 -10.02
CA GLY A 160 -7.61 17.49 -9.71
C GLY A 160 -6.10 17.55 -9.98
N ILE A 161 -5.63 18.75 -10.32
CA ILE A 161 -4.21 19.06 -10.36
C ILE A 161 -3.95 20.15 -9.31
N THR A 162 -3.03 19.89 -8.38
CA THR A 162 -2.71 20.80 -7.29
C THR A 162 -1.23 21.09 -7.24
N VAL A 163 -0.86 22.37 -7.21
CA VAL A 163 0.52 22.81 -6.95
C VAL A 163 0.61 23.24 -5.49
N LEU A 164 1.59 22.70 -4.78
CA LEU A 164 1.86 23.03 -3.38
C LEU A 164 3.32 23.44 -3.23
N ARG A 165 3.56 24.74 -3.01
CA ARG A 165 4.88 25.31 -2.75
C ARG A 165 5.15 25.40 -1.26
N ILE A 166 6.41 25.47 -0.86
CA ILE A 166 6.80 25.65 0.56
C ILE A 166 6.22 26.96 1.11
N SER A 167 6.22 28.03 0.31
CA SER A 167 5.62 29.33 0.72
C SER A 167 4.10 29.33 0.87
N GLU A 168 3.43 28.25 0.49
CA GLU A 168 1.97 28.10 0.54
C GLU A 168 1.51 27.13 1.64
N LEU A 169 2.43 26.58 2.46
CA LEU A 169 2.09 25.60 3.48
C LEU A 169 1.11 26.17 4.51
N GLU A 170 1.34 27.37 5.00
CA GLU A 170 0.50 28.04 6.00
C GLU A 170 -0.94 28.24 5.52
N THR A 171 -1.13 28.51 4.25
CA THR A 171 -2.45 28.82 3.68
C THR A 171 -3.16 27.60 3.11
N LYS A 172 -2.44 26.59 2.63
CA LYS A 172 -3.04 25.46 1.91
C LYS A 172 -2.93 24.12 2.64
N LEU A 173 -1.84 23.88 3.40
CA LEU A 173 -1.61 22.59 4.06
C LEU A 173 -1.95 22.65 5.55
N TRP A 174 -1.44 23.63 6.26
CA TRP A 174 -1.57 23.71 7.72
C TRP A 174 -3.01 23.87 8.24
N PRO A 175 -3.96 24.49 7.52
CA PRO A 175 -5.36 24.54 7.97
C PRO A 175 -6.09 23.20 7.88
N LEU A 176 -5.55 22.20 7.20
CA LEU A 176 -6.20 20.91 7.04
C LEU A 176 -6.22 20.12 8.36
N ASP A 177 -7.31 19.37 8.58
CA ASP A 177 -7.45 18.47 9.73
C ASP A 177 -6.31 17.45 9.74
N ILE A 178 -5.81 17.15 10.92
CA ILE A 178 -4.66 16.24 11.12
C ILE A 178 -4.91 14.84 10.54
N SER A 179 -6.15 14.41 10.45
CA SER A 179 -6.53 13.12 9.85
C SER A 179 -6.22 13.02 8.35
N LEU A 180 -6.04 14.16 7.68
CA LEU A 180 -5.69 14.23 6.26
C LEU A 180 -4.18 14.16 6.02
N MET A 181 -3.36 14.22 7.08
CA MET A 181 -1.90 14.19 6.93
C MET A 181 -1.41 12.79 6.57
N TYR A 182 -0.75 12.67 5.41
CA TYR A 182 -0.13 11.42 4.99
C TYR A 182 0.90 10.92 6.02
N GLY A 183 0.69 9.69 6.47
CA GLY A 183 1.51 9.05 7.50
C GLY A 183 0.90 9.10 8.91
N ILE A 184 -0.21 9.81 9.12
CA ILE A 184 -1.00 9.77 10.35
C ILE A 184 -2.17 8.79 10.15
N GLY A 185 -2.17 7.69 10.89
CA GLY A 185 -3.20 6.65 10.80
C GLY A 185 -4.43 6.92 11.66
N LYS A 186 -5.57 6.27 11.31
CA LYS A 186 -6.86 6.41 12.03
C LYS A 186 -6.75 6.17 13.56
N LYS A 187 -5.80 5.36 14.04
CA LYS A 187 -5.57 5.12 15.47
C LYS A 187 -4.81 6.26 16.16
N THR A 188 -3.94 6.96 15.42
CA THR A 188 -3.10 8.04 15.95
C THR A 188 -3.86 9.36 16.02
N VAL A 189 -4.81 9.58 15.10
CA VAL A 189 -5.60 10.82 15.04
C VAL A 189 -6.30 11.14 16.38
N PRO A 190 -7.06 10.22 17.02
CA PRO A 190 -7.70 10.52 18.30
C PRO A 190 -6.69 10.89 19.41
N GLU A 191 -5.54 10.24 19.44
CA GLU A 191 -4.51 10.50 20.45
C GLU A 191 -3.88 11.88 20.26
N LEU A 192 -3.64 12.29 19.01
CA LEU A 192 -3.16 13.63 18.70
C LEU A 192 -4.21 14.70 19.09
N LYS A 193 -5.48 14.47 18.76
CA LYS A 193 -6.55 15.40 19.12
C LYS A 193 -6.72 15.56 20.64
N LYS A 194 -6.51 14.51 21.43
CA LYS A 194 -6.53 14.58 22.91
C LYS A 194 -5.45 15.51 23.49
N ILE A 195 -4.30 15.63 22.84
CA ILE A 195 -3.22 16.55 23.26
C ILE A 195 -3.28 17.93 22.60
N GLY A 196 -4.42 18.25 21.92
CA GLY A 196 -4.69 19.56 21.35
C GLY A 196 -4.21 19.73 19.90
N ILE A 197 -3.79 18.68 19.20
CA ILE A 197 -3.35 18.72 17.81
C ILE A 197 -4.54 18.43 16.89
N GLN A 198 -5.16 19.47 16.33
CA GLN A 198 -6.34 19.37 15.47
C GLN A 198 -5.97 19.45 13.98
N THR A 199 -5.00 20.28 13.65
CA THR A 199 -4.60 20.60 12.28
C THR A 199 -3.16 20.16 11.99
N ILE A 200 -2.81 20.14 10.71
CA ILE A 200 -1.42 19.90 10.27
C ILE A 200 -0.53 21.08 10.74
N GLY A 201 -1.06 22.29 10.86
CA GLY A 201 -0.36 23.45 11.42
C GLY A 201 -0.02 23.28 12.88
N ASP A 202 -0.96 22.78 13.70
CA ASP A 202 -0.67 22.44 15.11
C ASP A 202 0.45 21.42 15.21
N PHE A 203 0.43 20.43 14.29
CA PHE A 203 1.46 19.38 14.23
C PHE A 203 2.83 19.91 13.79
N ALA A 204 2.87 20.94 12.94
CA ALA A 204 4.10 21.58 12.47
C ALA A 204 4.67 22.59 13.47
N SER A 205 3.86 23.07 14.43
CA SER A 205 4.26 24.08 15.42
C SER A 205 5.40 23.59 16.33
N ALA A 206 6.35 24.46 16.60
CA ALA A 206 7.44 24.17 17.54
C ALA A 206 6.93 23.98 18.98
N GLU A 207 5.87 24.68 19.38
CA GLU A 207 5.28 24.62 20.72
C GLU A 207 4.74 23.22 21.05
N ASN A 208 4.31 22.47 20.04
CA ASN A 208 3.70 21.15 20.19
C ASN A 208 4.70 20.01 20.03
N GLU A 209 5.94 20.29 19.62
CA GLU A 209 6.94 19.27 19.28
C GLU A 209 7.19 18.28 20.42
N THR A 210 7.41 18.78 21.64
CA THR A 210 7.64 17.92 22.82
C THR A 210 6.48 16.95 23.08
N LYS A 211 5.23 17.42 23.01
CA LYS A 211 4.02 16.60 23.22
C LYS A 211 3.90 15.51 22.14
N ILE A 212 4.18 15.87 20.89
CA ILE A 212 4.12 14.94 19.77
C ILE A 212 5.20 13.86 19.89
N LEU A 213 6.43 14.24 20.28
CA LEU A 213 7.53 13.30 20.46
C LEU A 213 7.31 12.35 21.62
N GLN A 214 6.69 12.79 22.72
CA GLN A 214 6.29 11.91 23.83
C GLN A 214 5.30 10.85 23.35
N LEU A 215 4.33 11.22 22.50
CA LEU A 215 3.32 10.30 21.95
C LEU A 215 3.90 9.37 20.87
N MET A 216 4.62 9.91 19.90
CA MET A 216 5.01 9.23 18.67
C MET A 216 6.48 8.82 18.58
N LYS A 217 7.29 9.21 19.53
CA LYS A 217 8.75 8.93 19.57
C LYS A 217 9.44 9.35 18.26
N ASN A 218 10.37 8.55 17.77
CA ASN A 218 11.17 8.86 16.57
C ASN A 218 10.33 9.06 15.29
N SER A 219 9.18 8.41 15.18
CA SER A 219 8.29 8.61 14.02
C SER A 219 7.67 10.01 14.01
N GLY A 220 7.44 10.61 15.19
CA GLY A 220 6.92 11.97 15.33
C GLY A 220 7.86 13.01 14.73
N TYR A 221 9.16 12.95 15.04
CA TYR A 221 10.14 13.90 14.52
C TYR A 221 10.14 13.94 12.99
N ALA A 222 10.23 12.76 12.35
CA ALA A 222 10.24 12.68 10.88
C ALA A 222 8.97 13.26 10.25
N LEU A 223 7.81 13.08 10.88
CA LEU A 223 6.54 13.62 10.39
C LEU A 223 6.42 15.12 10.62
N ILE A 224 6.91 15.66 11.76
CA ILE A 224 6.98 17.11 12.01
C ILE A 224 7.81 17.80 10.94
N GLN A 225 9.00 17.26 10.62
CA GLN A 225 9.82 17.81 9.54
C GLN A 225 9.10 17.81 8.19
N LYS A 226 8.34 16.75 7.87
CA LYS A 226 7.52 16.69 6.67
C LYS A 226 6.41 17.75 6.66
N ALA A 227 5.72 17.97 7.78
CA ALA A 227 4.69 19.01 7.90
C ALA A 227 5.26 20.42 7.72
N ARG A 228 6.50 20.65 8.13
CA ARG A 228 7.28 21.88 7.90
C ARG A 228 7.83 21.99 6.47
N GLY A 229 7.57 21.02 5.59
CA GLY A 229 8.03 21.03 4.21
C GLY A 229 9.38 20.36 3.97
N HIS A 230 10.03 19.83 5.01
CA HIS A 230 11.33 19.16 4.92
C HIS A 230 11.14 17.65 4.69
N SER A 231 11.28 17.24 3.45
CA SER A 231 11.20 15.82 3.05
C SER A 231 12.15 15.56 1.88
N SER A 232 12.56 14.30 1.73
CA SER A 232 13.40 13.91 0.59
C SER A 232 12.67 14.13 -0.73
N SER A 233 13.39 14.68 -1.69
CA SER A 233 13.00 14.75 -3.10
C SER A 233 13.66 13.65 -3.93
N GLN A 234 14.48 12.77 -3.32
CA GLN A 234 15.12 11.65 -3.98
C GLN A 234 14.10 10.54 -4.23
N LEU A 235 14.06 10.06 -5.48
CA LEU A 235 13.24 8.93 -5.88
C LEU A 235 14.06 7.64 -5.86
N HIS A 236 13.39 6.52 -5.56
CA HIS A 236 13.96 5.18 -5.58
C HIS A 236 13.45 4.42 -6.79
N TYR A 237 14.33 4.13 -7.74
CA TYR A 237 13.97 3.52 -9.03
C TYR A 237 14.04 1.99 -9.01
N SER A 238 14.62 1.41 -7.98
CA SER A 238 14.72 -0.04 -7.80
C SER A 238 14.19 -0.44 -6.42
N TYR A 239 13.46 -1.53 -6.40
CA TYR A 239 12.94 -2.12 -5.18
C TYR A 239 13.44 -3.58 -5.08
N THR A 240 14.11 -3.90 -3.98
CA THR A 240 14.47 -5.28 -3.66
C THR A 240 13.43 -5.83 -2.69
N GLN A 241 12.70 -6.84 -3.13
CA GLN A 241 11.72 -7.52 -2.28
C GLN A 241 12.43 -8.22 -1.13
N LYS A 242 12.03 -7.90 0.11
CA LYS A 242 12.64 -8.45 1.34
C LYS A 242 11.93 -9.70 1.85
N SER A 243 10.65 -9.84 1.53
CA SER A 243 9.82 -10.96 1.94
C SER A 243 8.71 -11.26 0.93
N CYS A 244 8.25 -12.50 0.88
CA CYS A 244 7.06 -12.95 0.16
C CYS A 244 6.11 -13.59 1.17
N SER A 245 4.83 -13.22 1.14
CA SER A 245 3.82 -13.72 2.06
C SER A 245 2.56 -14.16 1.34
N VAL A 246 1.97 -15.24 1.84
CA VAL A 246 0.62 -15.70 1.48
C VAL A 246 -0.23 -15.74 2.73
N SER A 247 -1.50 -15.37 2.61
CA SER A 247 -2.39 -15.34 3.77
C SER A 247 -3.84 -15.55 3.39
N LYS A 248 -4.62 -16.10 4.33
CA LYS A 248 -6.04 -16.34 4.13
C LYS A 248 -6.84 -16.06 5.41
N THR A 249 -7.94 -15.33 5.27
CA THR A 249 -9.00 -15.28 6.29
C THR A 249 -10.02 -16.34 5.91
N TYR A 250 -10.28 -17.27 6.82
CA TYR A 250 -11.17 -18.40 6.55
C TYR A 250 -12.61 -18.07 6.91
N SER A 251 -13.57 -18.60 6.17
CA SER A 251 -15.01 -18.46 6.44
C SER A 251 -15.41 -19.14 7.76
N SER A 252 -14.84 -20.33 8.04
CA SER A 252 -14.94 -21.07 9.31
C SER A 252 -13.67 -20.90 10.14
N ASN A 253 -13.77 -20.95 11.44
CA ASN A 253 -12.61 -20.92 12.34
C ASN A 253 -11.87 -22.25 12.35
N ILE A 254 -10.60 -22.22 12.70
CA ILE A 254 -9.71 -23.36 12.84
C ILE A 254 -9.56 -23.64 14.33
N TYR A 255 -10.00 -24.80 14.79
CA TYR A 255 -9.98 -25.18 16.21
C TYR A 255 -9.04 -26.35 16.52
N THR A 256 -8.58 -27.07 15.50
CA THR A 256 -7.73 -28.24 15.67
C THR A 256 -6.42 -28.12 14.93
N LEU A 257 -5.36 -28.78 15.44
CA LEU A 257 -4.06 -28.88 14.77
C LEU A 257 -4.20 -29.50 13.38
N LYS A 258 -5.06 -30.51 13.23
CA LYS A 258 -5.28 -31.15 11.92
C LYS A 258 -5.79 -30.15 10.89
N GLU A 259 -6.82 -29.37 11.23
CA GLU A 259 -7.33 -28.31 10.36
C GLU A 259 -6.25 -27.28 10.04
N ALA A 260 -5.43 -26.87 11.04
CA ALA A 260 -4.34 -25.93 10.83
C ALA A 260 -3.27 -26.48 9.88
N PHE A 261 -2.93 -27.78 10.00
CA PHE A 261 -1.95 -28.44 9.12
C PHE A 261 -2.47 -28.54 7.67
N ASP A 262 -3.75 -28.85 7.48
CA ASP A 262 -4.35 -28.87 6.13
C ASP A 262 -4.28 -27.47 5.50
N LYS A 263 -4.58 -26.42 6.26
CA LYS A 263 -4.53 -25.04 5.76
C LYS A 263 -3.12 -24.55 5.48
N VAL A 264 -2.15 -24.87 6.33
CA VAL A 264 -0.76 -24.45 6.11
C VAL A 264 -0.11 -25.21 4.95
N LYS A 265 -0.58 -26.43 4.66
CA LYS A 265 -0.16 -27.17 3.46
C LYS A 265 -0.52 -26.42 2.17
N GLU A 266 -1.76 -25.94 2.07
CA GLU A 266 -2.21 -25.11 0.94
C GLU A 266 -1.34 -23.86 0.80
N LEU A 267 -1.12 -23.13 1.92
CA LEU A 267 -0.30 -21.92 1.94
C LEU A 267 1.16 -22.19 1.59
N SER A 268 1.73 -23.33 1.99
CA SER A 268 3.11 -23.70 1.68
C SER A 268 3.32 -23.90 0.19
N ILE A 269 2.38 -24.53 -0.48
CA ILE A 269 2.40 -24.74 -1.93
C ILE A 269 2.26 -23.38 -2.64
N GLU A 270 1.32 -22.54 -2.20
CA GLU A 270 1.10 -21.22 -2.79
C GLU A 270 2.34 -20.32 -2.64
N LEU A 271 2.94 -20.29 -1.43
CA LEU A 271 4.17 -19.52 -1.17
C LEU A 271 5.33 -19.99 -2.04
N SER A 272 5.54 -21.31 -2.13
CA SER A 272 6.54 -21.91 -2.98
C SER A 272 6.37 -21.50 -4.45
N ASN A 273 5.13 -21.56 -4.97
CA ASN A 273 4.84 -21.20 -6.35
C ASN A 273 5.12 -19.71 -6.62
N ARG A 274 4.79 -18.80 -5.68
CA ARG A 274 5.12 -17.37 -5.79
C ARG A 274 6.63 -17.14 -5.81
N LEU A 275 7.37 -17.77 -4.88
CA LEU A 275 8.83 -17.68 -4.82
C LEU A 275 9.50 -18.16 -6.09
N LYS A 276 9.05 -19.31 -6.64
CA LYS A 276 9.58 -19.87 -7.89
C LYS A 276 9.27 -18.98 -9.09
N LYS A 277 8.04 -18.43 -9.17
CA LYS A 277 7.66 -17.49 -10.23
C LYS A 277 8.55 -16.26 -10.26
N ASP A 278 8.91 -15.73 -9.08
CA ASP A 278 9.75 -14.55 -8.93
C ASP A 278 11.26 -14.89 -8.90
N ASN A 279 11.62 -16.16 -9.20
CA ASN A 279 12.98 -16.69 -9.14
C ASN A 279 13.69 -16.39 -7.80
N GLN A 280 12.99 -16.61 -6.70
CA GLN A 280 13.46 -16.33 -5.33
C GLN A 280 13.50 -17.59 -4.47
N LYS A 281 14.37 -17.55 -3.46
CA LYS A 281 14.42 -18.46 -2.32
C LYS A 281 14.70 -17.65 -1.05
N GLY A 282 14.31 -18.15 0.11
CA GLY A 282 14.47 -17.42 1.37
C GLY A 282 15.00 -18.30 2.50
N LYS A 283 15.33 -17.68 3.61
CA LYS A 283 16.02 -18.33 4.75
C LYS A 283 15.29 -18.14 6.08
N LEU A 284 14.24 -17.29 6.15
CA LEU A 284 13.47 -17.06 7.36
C LEU A 284 11.99 -17.37 7.08
N ILE A 285 11.45 -18.38 7.75
CA ILE A 285 10.04 -18.76 7.66
C ILE A 285 9.31 -18.20 8.90
N SER A 286 8.17 -17.58 8.67
CA SER A 286 7.31 -17.05 9.74
C SER A 286 5.86 -17.47 9.53
N ILE A 287 5.20 -17.89 10.61
CA ILE A 287 3.75 -18.06 10.66
C ILE A 287 3.11 -16.88 11.38
N SER A 288 1.89 -16.53 10.99
CA SER A 288 1.03 -15.60 11.74
C SER A 288 -0.33 -16.26 11.92
N LEU A 289 -0.77 -16.38 13.17
CA LEU A 289 -2.09 -16.90 13.53
C LEU A 289 -2.87 -15.78 14.20
N ARG A 290 -4.09 -15.50 13.72
CA ARG A 290 -4.96 -14.47 14.32
C ARG A 290 -6.22 -15.14 14.86
N ASP A 291 -6.49 -14.89 16.12
CA ASP A 291 -7.67 -15.42 16.83
C ASP A 291 -8.96 -14.64 16.48
N LEU A 292 -10.05 -15.00 17.13
CA LEU A 292 -11.37 -14.39 16.97
C LEU A 292 -11.45 -12.97 17.52
N ASN A 293 -10.59 -12.63 18.48
CA ASN A 293 -10.48 -11.31 19.11
C ASN A 293 -9.49 -10.40 18.36
N PHE A 294 -9.00 -10.83 17.20
CA PHE A 294 -8.00 -10.13 16.42
C PHE A 294 -6.60 -10.04 17.05
N HIS A 295 -6.30 -10.80 18.11
CA HIS A 295 -4.93 -10.94 18.58
C HIS A 295 -4.15 -11.80 17.58
N THR A 296 -2.94 -11.36 17.27
CA THR A 296 -2.08 -12.05 16.31
C THR A 296 -0.81 -12.50 17.01
N ILE A 297 -0.51 -13.78 16.93
CA ILE A 297 0.78 -14.33 17.29
C ILE A 297 1.61 -14.52 16.02
N VAL A 298 2.90 -14.22 16.11
CA VAL A 298 3.87 -14.43 15.02
C VAL A 298 5.02 -15.25 15.60
N ARG A 299 5.42 -16.30 14.87
CA ARG A 299 6.57 -17.13 15.19
C ARG A 299 7.41 -17.34 13.96
N SER A 300 8.71 -17.36 14.16
CA SER A 300 9.68 -17.42 13.05
C SER A 300 10.81 -18.37 13.34
N GLN A 301 11.32 -19.02 12.29
CA GLN A 301 12.49 -19.88 12.35
C GLN A 301 13.42 -19.59 11.19
N SER A 302 14.69 -19.35 11.48
CA SER A 302 15.75 -19.23 10.48
C SER A 302 16.23 -20.62 10.06
N LEU A 303 16.50 -20.75 8.76
CA LEU A 303 17.05 -21.98 8.15
C LEU A 303 18.56 -21.85 7.94
N ASN A 304 19.26 -22.98 7.93
CA ASN A 304 20.68 -23.01 7.57
C ASN A 304 20.90 -22.76 6.08
N GLN A 305 19.96 -23.17 5.23
CA GLN A 305 20.03 -23.03 3.78
C GLN A 305 18.83 -22.29 3.22
N TYR A 306 19.03 -21.61 2.10
CA TYR A 306 17.95 -20.95 1.36
C TYR A 306 17.08 -21.98 0.65
N THR A 307 15.78 -21.84 0.76
CA THR A 307 14.80 -22.75 0.14
C THR A 307 13.62 -22.02 -0.48
N ASN A 308 12.99 -22.66 -1.45
CA ASN A 308 11.64 -22.39 -1.92
C ASN A 308 10.85 -23.69 -2.10
N GLN A 309 11.32 -24.79 -1.49
CA GLN A 309 10.67 -26.09 -1.56
C GLN A 309 9.45 -26.13 -0.64
N PRO A 310 8.26 -26.52 -1.16
CA PRO A 310 7.02 -26.48 -0.37
C PRO A 310 7.06 -27.44 0.81
N GLN A 311 7.76 -28.57 0.69
CA GLN A 311 7.87 -29.57 1.74
C GLN A 311 8.61 -29.02 2.96
N ILE A 312 9.77 -28.37 2.75
CA ILE A 312 10.57 -27.78 3.84
C ILE A 312 9.78 -26.64 4.49
N ILE A 313 9.10 -25.81 3.68
CA ILE A 313 8.25 -24.72 4.18
C ILE A 313 7.13 -25.29 5.07
N TYR A 314 6.48 -26.36 4.63
CA TYR A 314 5.42 -27.04 5.37
C TYR A 314 5.91 -27.62 6.68
N GLU A 315 6.99 -28.39 6.70
CA GLU A 315 7.57 -29.00 7.90
C GLU A 315 7.90 -27.95 8.98
N ILE A 316 8.57 -26.87 8.60
CA ILE A 316 8.90 -25.81 9.56
C ILE A 316 7.65 -25.10 10.04
N ALA A 317 6.69 -24.83 9.16
CA ALA A 317 5.46 -24.14 9.52
C ALA A 317 4.60 -24.99 10.47
N THR A 318 4.51 -26.32 10.26
CA THR A 318 3.78 -27.23 11.16
C THR A 318 4.44 -27.31 12.53
N ASN A 319 5.76 -27.40 12.64
CA ASN A 319 6.48 -27.37 13.92
C ASN A 319 6.22 -26.07 14.70
N LEU A 320 6.23 -24.92 13.99
CA LEU A 320 5.92 -23.62 14.61
C LEU A 320 4.45 -23.52 15.05
N ILE A 321 3.53 -24.10 14.30
CA ILE A 321 2.12 -24.16 14.66
C ILE A 321 1.94 -25.07 15.87
N GLU A 322 2.45 -26.29 15.84
CA GLU A 322 2.28 -27.29 16.92
C GLU A 322 2.76 -26.76 18.27
N SER A 323 3.90 -26.07 18.29
CA SER A 323 4.47 -25.51 19.52
C SER A 323 3.72 -24.28 20.05
N ASN A 324 2.78 -23.69 19.30
CA ASN A 324 2.15 -22.41 19.63
C ASN A 324 0.62 -22.39 19.39
N PHE A 325 0.04 -23.52 19.08
CA PHE A 325 -1.39 -23.60 18.80
C PHE A 325 -2.20 -23.65 20.09
N GLU A 326 -3.18 -22.76 20.18
CA GLU A 326 -4.17 -22.76 21.26
C GLU A 326 -5.55 -23.06 20.67
N SER A 327 -6.35 -23.87 21.36
CA SER A 327 -7.68 -24.29 20.88
C SER A 327 -8.75 -23.19 20.92
N ASN A 328 -8.34 -21.92 21.10
CA ASN A 328 -9.24 -20.77 21.17
C ASN A 328 -9.87 -20.38 19.81
N GLY A 329 -9.45 -21.05 18.75
CA GLY A 329 -9.92 -20.81 17.39
C GLY A 329 -9.16 -19.69 16.67
N TYR A 330 -8.75 -19.98 15.46
CA TYR A 330 -8.08 -19.00 14.58
C TYR A 330 -8.93 -18.72 13.36
N ARG A 331 -9.03 -17.45 12.99
CA ARG A 331 -9.77 -16.99 11.81
C ARG A 331 -8.88 -16.72 10.60
N TYR A 332 -7.58 -16.56 10.82
CA TYR A 332 -6.62 -16.15 9.82
C TYR A 332 -5.27 -16.82 10.02
N MET A 333 -4.65 -17.22 8.92
CA MET A 333 -3.28 -17.71 8.89
C MET A 333 -2.52 -17.00 7.77
N ALA A 334 -1.24 -16.71 8.04
CA ALA A 334 -0.28 -16.29 7.03
C ALA A 334 1.01 -17.07 7.16
N LEU A 335 1.66 -17.26 6.01
CA LEU A 335 2.97 -17.85 5.89
C LEU A 335 3.87 -16.90 5.12
N THR A 336 5.02 -16.57 5.68
CA THR A 336 5.96 -15.58 5.11
C THR A 336 7.33 -16.21 4.97
N MET A 337 7.95 -15.99 3.82
CA MET A 337 9.37 -16.23 3.58
C MET A 337 10.10 -14.90 3.50
N ALA A 338 11.11 -14.71 4.34
CA ALA A 338 11.95 -13.51 4.35
C ALA A 338 13.43 -13.86 4.19
N SER A 339 14.29 -12.84 4.25
CA SER A 339 15.69 -12.95 3.86
C SER A 339 15.82 -13.55 2.47
N LEU A 340 15.15 -12.91 1.50
CA LEU A 340 15.07 -13.38 0.13
C LEU A 340 16.38 -13.13 -0.62
N GLN A 341 16.71 -14.06 -1.53
CA GLN A 341 17.74 -13.90 -2.55
C GLN A 341 17.28 -14.51 -3.87
N ASN A 342 17.96 -14.17 -4.96
CA ASN A 342 17.73 -14.78 -6.26
C ASN A 342 18.04 -16.31 -6.18
N ALA A 343 17.17 -17.15 -6.73
CA ALA A 343 17.31 -18.60 -6.67
C ALA A 343 18.57 -19.10 -7.39
N ASN A 344 19.02 -18.38 -8.43
CA ASN A 344 20.23 -18.70 -9.19
C ASN A 344 21.51 -18.19 -8.51
N GLN A 345 21.42 -17.45 -7.43
CA GLN A 345 22.58 -16.98 -6.70
C GLN A 345 23.19 -18.15 -5.93
N ILE A 346 24.37 -18.60 -6.35
CA ILE A 346 25.18 -19.55 -5.61
C ILE A 346 25.78 -18.77 -4.45
N VAL A 347 25.47 -19.15 -3.23
CA VAL A 347 26.18 -18.67 -2.05
C VAL A 347 27.40 -19.56 -1.93
N ASP A 348 28.55 -19.09 -2.42
CA ASP A 348 29.83 -19.65 -2.02
C ASP A 348 29.99 -19.35 -0.52
N GLN A 349 29.57 -20.29 0.29
CA GLN A 349 29.92 -20.34 1.68
C GLN A 349 31.40 -20.73 1.71
N ILE A 350 32.28 -19.74 1.58
CA ILE A 350 33.71 -19.94 1.87
C ILE A 350 33.73 -20.31 3.34
N SER A 351 33.85 -21.60 3.59
CA SER A 351 34.11 -22.14 4.90
C SER A 351 35.50 -21.64 5.32
N PHE A 352 35.57 -20.79 6.32
CA PHE A 352 36.82 -20.34 6.98
C PHE A 352 37.58 -21.49 7.66
N LEU A 353 37.16 -22.74 7.44
CA LEU A 353 37.79 -23.97 8.00
C LEU A 353 38.96 -24.51 7.18
N LEU A 354 39.45 -23.77 6.19
CA LEU A 354 40.62 -24.18 5.40
C LEU A 354 41.92 -23.43 5.76
N PHE A 355 41.93 -22.68 6.86
CA PHE A 355 43.14 -22.00 7.37
C PHE A 355 43.32 -22.23 8.88
N LEU A 356 43.34 -23.49 9.31
CA LEU A 356 43.95 -23.95 10.57
C LEU A 356 44.77 -25.21 10.33
#